data_9f50521993567b8fc958299a6bfeb5bc
#
_entry.id   9f50521993567b8fc958299a6bfeb5bc
#
_cell.length_a   1.000
_cell.length_b   1.000
_cell.length_c   1.000
_cell.angle_alpha   90.00
_cell.angle_beta   90.00
_cell.angle_gamma   90.00
#
_symmetry.space_group_name_H-M   'P 1'
#
loop_
_entity.id
_entity.type
_entity.pdbx_description
1 polymer ?
#
loop_
_entity_poly.entity_id
_entity_poly.type
_entity_poly.pdbx_seq_one_letter_code
_entity_poly.pdbx_strand_id
1 'polypeptide(L)'
;MHVGESHLGFTQESAAIASTLRFVWEAERISTNDNHATQIVMPGGDSVWIGPVARIAFANGAIEFAGQSHAAEIVRLYATVLGREPDSEGLVFWHEHTQHGLSLAQMAQGFLNSPEFTSRFGGLSNEALVLNLYREALGRAPDAQGMAFQLDALQHGLSRAQLFANFVASPEAAQRFEVLHPHGVWVRDAEATQVAMAYDAVFDRAPDPTGMAFWTAKLASGELDMRGMVAGIANSAEFQARHAGETDAEYVASIYRSALEREPEAGGLKFWVDLLAQHTLDRIDVVMLIGVSEEQKAQFLQHPHGDAFLG
;
A
#
# COMPACT_ATOMS: atom_id res chain seq x y z
N MET A 1 -0.67 38.44 15.45
CA MET A 1 -0.46 37.55 16.58
C MET A 1 0.26 36.34 16.02
N HIS A 2 1.54 36.19 16.38
CA HIS A 2 2.31 35.01 16.02
C HIS A 2 1.78 33.84 16.83
N VAL A 3 1.23 32.82 16.14
CA VAL A 3 0.92 31.53 16.76
C VAL A 3 2.21 30.73 16.71
N GLY A 4 2.68 30.28 17.87
CA GLY A 4 3.98 29.69 18.05
C GLY A 4 4.15 28.37 17.32
N GLU A 5 5.31 28.19 16.73
CA GLU A 5 5.83 26.90 16.28
C GLU A 5 5.99 25.99 17.51
N SER A 6 5.17 24.97 17.58
CA SER A 6 5.34 23.92 18.61
C SER A 6 6.51 23.04 18.17
N HIS A 7 7.71 23.37 18.60
CA HIS A 7 8.83 22.43 18.57
C HIS A 7 8.61 21.36 19.62
N LEU A 8 8.17 20.18 19.19
CA LEU A 8 8.29 18.98 20.00
C LEU A 8 9.77 18.60 20.04
N GLY A 9 10.46 19.08 21.08
CA GLY A 9 11.86 18.73 21.34
C GLY A 9 11.98 17.26 21.76
N PHE A 10 12.39 16.41 20.85
CA PHE A 10 12.81 15.05 21.16
C PHE A 10 14.28 15.08 21.62
N THR A 11 14.55 14.63 22.83
CA THR A 11 15.91 14.41 23.32
C THR A 11 16.52 13.16 22.67
N GLN A 12 17.84 13.12 22.56
CA GLN A 12 18.61 12.05 21.88
C GLN A 12 18.35 10.62 22.43
N GLU A 13 17.79 10.47 23.62
CA GLU A 13 17.40 9.17 24.19
C GLU A 13 16.12 8.59 23.57
N SER A 14 15.33 9.40 22.89
CA SER A 14 14.11 8.98 22.19
C SER A 14 14.38 8.34 20.81
N ALA A 15 15.59 8.47 20.28
CA ALA A 15 15.93 8.01 18.92
C ALA A 15 15.89 6.48 18.75
N ALA A 16 16.04 5.70 19.82
CA ALA A 16 15.97 4.24 19.79
C ALA A 16 14.52 3.69 19.86
N ILE A 17 13.55 4.52 20.31
CA ILE A 17 12.16 4.12 20.50
C ILE A 17 11.26 4.67 19.37
N ALA A 18 11.68 5.71 18.67
CA ALA A 18 10.87 6.45 17.69
C ALA A 18 11.25 6.17 16.23
N SER A 19 11.55 4.92 15.87
CA SER A 19 11.70 4.56 14.45
C SER A 19 10.37 4.65 13.68
N THR A 20 9.24 4.76 14.38
CA THR A 20 7.90 4.85 13.79
C THR A 20 7.06 5.87 14.54
N LEU A 21 6.68 6.96 13.85
CA LEU A 21 5.70 7.91 14.34
C LEU A 21 4.32 7.52 13.78
N ARG A 22 3.28 7.63 14.60
CA ARG A 22 1.90 7.32 14.17
C ARG A 22 1.09 8.60 14.11
N PHE A 23 0.55 8.89 12.95
CA PHE A 23 -0.39 9.97 12.72
C PHE A 23 -1.77 9.38 12.41
N VAL A 24 -2.79 10.00 12.96
CA VAL A 24 -4.18 9.55 12.81
C VAL A 24 -4.88 10.31 11.67
N TRP A 25 -4.19 11.27 11.02
CA TRP A 25 -4.76 12.21 10.04
C TRP A 25 -4.07 12.14 8.69
N GLU A 26 -4.82 12.50 7.66
CA GLU A 26 -4.31 12.77 6.33
C GLU A 26 -3.36 13.97 6.37
N ALA A 27 -2.21 13.83 5.77
CA ALA A 27 -1.35 14.97 5.55
C ALA A 27 -1.78 15.68 4.26
N GLU A 28 -1.96 17.00 4.33
CA GLU A 28 -2.24 17.82 3.16
C GLU A 28 -1.01 17.92 2.25
N ARG A 29 0.18 17.89 2.85
CA ARG A 29 1.47 17.93 2.16
C ARG A 29 2.57 17.32 3.02
N ILE A 30 3.44 16.55 2.38
CA ILE A 30 4.67 16.04 2.99
C ILE A 30 5.84 16.52 2.15
N SER A 31 6.85 17.09 2.79
CA SER A 31 8.07 17.55 2.13
C SER A 31 9.28 17.30 3.02
N THR A 32 10.41 16.97 2.40
CA THR A 32 11.67 16.72 3.10
C THR A 32 12.68 17.79 2.71
N ASN A 33 13.41 18.31 3.68
CA ASN A 33 14.48 19.29 3.43
C ASN A 33 15.84 18.60 3.23
N ASP A 34 16.87 19.40 2.89
CA ASP A 34 18.24 18.94 2.65
C ASP A 34 18.90 18.23 3.86
N ASN A 35 18.35 18.40 5.06
CA ASN A 35 18.82 17.74 6.29
C ASN A 35 18.01 16.46 6.61
N HIS A 36 17.23 15.96 5.67
CA HIS A 36 16.33 14.82 5.83
C HIS A 36 15.26 15.00 6.94
N ALA A 37 15.00 16.24 7.36
CA ALA A 37 13.86 16.54 8.21
C ALA A 37 12.62 16.65 7.35
N THR A 38 11.55 15.96 7.75
CA THR A 38 10.29 15.88 7.03
C THR A 38 9.27 16.83 7.66
N GLN A 39 8.70 17.72 6.86
CA GLN A 39 7.56 18.53 7.22
C GLN A 39 6.26 17.82 6.82
N ILE A 40 5.36 17.67 7.77
CA ILE A 40 4.00 17.20 7.54
C ILE A 40 3.07 18.37 7.79
N VAL A 41 2.32 18.76 6.77
CA VAL A 41 1.29 19.81 6.85
C VAL A 41 -0.05 19.13 7.02
N MET A 42 -0.74 19.47 8.11
CA MET A 42 -2.05 18.92 8.44
C MET A 42 -3.16 19.75 7.77
N PRO A 43 -4.36 19.17 7.57
CA PRO A 43 -5.53 19.93 7.17
C PRO A 43 -5.76 21.11 8.12
N GLY A 44 -5.92 22.31 7.55
CA GLY A 44 -6.02 23.55 8.33
C GLY A 44 -4.71 24.35 8.45
N GLY A 45 -3.61 23.85 7.87
CA GLY A 45 -2.35 24.59 7.72
C GLY A 45 -1.35 24.46 8.87
N ASP A 46 -1.69 23.72 9.94
CA ASP A 46 -0.72 23.36 10.97
C ASP A 46 0.34 22.43 10.41
N SER A 47 1.58 22.58 10.85
CA SER A 47 2.65 21.71 10.39
C SER A 47 3.55 21.21 11.52
N VAL A 48 4.07 20.01 11.34
CA VAL A 48 5.02 19.38 12.25
C VAL A 48 6.30 19.06 11.49
N TRP A 49 7.45 19.43 12.04
CA TRP A 49 8.75 19.02 11.56
C TRP A 49 9.25 17.82 12.33
N ILE A 50 9.64 16.78 11.62
CA ILE A 50 10.17 15.54 12.17
C ILE A 50 11.59 15.39 11.67
N GLY A 51 12.52 15.04 12.57
CA GLY A 51 13.89 14.70 12.19
C GLY A 51 13.95 13.45 11.30
N PRO A 52 15.16 13.02 10.90
CA PRO A 52 15.31 11.83 10.08
C PRO A 52 14.64 10.61 10.74
N VAL A 53 13.69 10.01 10.06
CA VAL A 53 12.95 8.84 10.53
C VAL A 53 12.97 7.75 9.45
N ALA A 54 12.94 6.50 9.85
CA ALA A 54 12.89 5.39 8.92
C ALA A 54 11.49 5.21 8.29
N ARG A 55 10.44 5.57 9.06
CA ARG A 55 9.04 5.34 8.68
C ARG A 55 8.11 6.33 9.39
N ILE A 56 7.10 6.79 8.67
CA ILE A 56 5.97 7.54 9.22
C ILE A 56 4.70 6.74 8.95
N ALA A 57 3.97 6.37 10.00
CA ALA A 57 2.72 5.62 9.89
C ALA A 57 1.52 6.56 9.96
N PHE A 58 0.54 6.31 9.10
CA PHE A 58 -0.77 6.94 9.04
C PHE A 58 -1.86 5.89 9.28
N ALA A 59 -3.10 6.34 9.42
CA ALA A 59 -4.23 5.42 9.59
C ALA A 59 -4.49 4.55 8.34
N ASN A 60 -4.08 5.01 7.16
CA ASN A 60 -4.34 4.40 5.86
C ASN A 60 -3.07 3.89 5.15
N GLY A 61 -1.91 3.96 5.80
CA GLY A 61 -0.65 3.50 5.22
C GLY A 61 0.58 4.02 5.94
N ALA A 62 1.70 4.01 5.24
CA ALA A 62 2.96 4.52 5.77
C ALA A 62 3.87 5.06 4.68
N ILE A 63 4.73 6.01 5.03
CA ILE A 63 5.86 6.41 4.20
C ILE A 63 7.11 5.74 4.74
N GLU A 64 7.79 5.00 3.87
CA GLU A 64 9.06 4.32 4.15
C GLU A 64 10.21 5.13 3.54
N PHE A 65 11.12 5.62 4.38
CA PHE A 65 12.29 6.41 3.94
C PHE A 65 13.57 5.57 3.91
N ALA A 66 13.65 4.54 4.77
CA ALA A 66 14.86 3.75 4.89
C ALA A 66 15.10 2.91 3.63
N GLY A 67 16.29 3.04 3.05
CA GLY A 67 16.70 2.26 1.90
C GLY A 67 16.76 0.74 2.13
N GLN A 68 16.73 0.30 3.37
CA GLN A 68 16.69 -1.12 3.76
C GLN A 68 15.27 -1.62 4.08
N SER A 69 14.23 -0.79 3.93
CA SER A 69 12.85 -1.23 4.13
C SER A 69 12.38 -2.18 3.02
N HIS A 70 11.38 -3.02 3.33
CA HIS A 70 10.79 -3.91 2.32
C HIS A 70 10.21 -3.13 1.14
N ALA A 71 9.57 -1.99 1.39
CA ALA A 71 9.08 -1.13 0.31
C ALA A 71 10.20 -0.66 -0.61
N ALA A 72 11.32 -0.21 -0.03
CA ALA A 72 12.49 0.20 -0.80
C ALA A 72 13.11 -0.96 -1.60
N GLU A 73 13.14 -2.17 -1.04
CA GLU A 73 13.60 -3.38 -1.75
C GLU A 73 12.67 -3.72 -2.92
N ILE A 74 11.35 -3.62 -2.73
CA ILE A 74 10.36 -3.85 -3.79
C ILE A 74 10.55 -2.85 -4.92
N VAL A 75 10.61 -1.55 -4.62
CA VAL A 75 10.83 -0.50 -5.62
C VAL A 75 12.11 -0.73 -6.41
N ARG A 76 13.22 -1.03 -5.72
CA ARG A 76 14.50 -1.34 -6.39
C ARG A 76 14.40 -2.59 -7.25
N LEU A 77 13.66 -3.60 -6.81
CA LEU A 77 13.48 -4.82 -7.59
C LEU A 77 12.70 -4.55 -8.88
N TYR A 78 11.61 -3.78 -8.81
CA TYR A 78 10.85 -3.33 -9.99
C TYR A 78 11.74 -2.56 -10.95
N ALA A 79 12.46 -1.56 -10.45
CA ALA A 79 13.36 -0.76 -11.27
C ALA A 79 14.45 -1.62 -11.93
N THR A 80 15.06 -2.54 -11.17
CA THR A 80 16.17 -3.36 -11.64
C THR A 80 15.74 -4.47 -12.61
N VAL A 81 14.59 -5.13 -12.33
CA VAL A 81 14.12 -6.28 -13.11
C VAL A 81 13.24 -5.85 -14.28
N LEU A 82 12.34 -4.87 -14.04
CA LEU A 82 11.34 -4.45 -15.02
C LEU A 82 11.60 -3.05 -15.61
N GLY A 83 12.56 -2.29 -15.04
CA GLY A 83 12.92 -0.95 -15.51
C GLY A 83 11.79 0.07 -15.34
N ARG A 84 10.96 -0.09 -14.31
CA ARG A 84 9.87 0.82 -13.97
C ARG A 84 9.61 0.82 -12.46
N GLU A 85 8.90 1.81 -11.99
CA GLU A 85 8.34 1.83 -10.64
C GLU A 85 7.17 0.82 -10.49
N PRO A 86 6.92 0.30 -9.29
CA PRO A 86 5.70 -0.44 -9.02
C PRO A 86 4.48 0.48 -9.13
N ASP A 87 3.37 -0.05 -9.61
CA ASP A 87 2.08 0.54 -9.31
C ASP A 87 1.68 0.27 -7.85
N SER A 88 0.70 1.02 -7.34
CA SER A 88 0.28 0.92 -5.94
C SER A 88 -0.15 -0.50 -5.55
N GLU A 89 -0.86 -1.21 -6.43
CA GLU A 89 -1.32 -2.59 -6.19
C GLU A 89 -0.15 -3.57 -6.12
N GLY A 90 0.79 -3.46 -7.04
CA GLY A 90 1.99 -4.29 -7.06
C GLY A 90 2.86 -4.06 -5.81
N LEU A 91 3.00 -2.79 -5.37
CA LEU A 91 3.73 -2.47 -4.15
C LEU A 91 3.07 -3.09 -2.91
N VAL A 92 1.76 -2.91 -2.75
CA VAL A 92 0.99 -3.48 -1.63
C VAL A 92 1.06 -4.99 -1.65
N PHE A 93 0.80 -5.63 -2.81
CA PHE A 93 0.84 -7.09 -2.96
C PHE A 93 2.18 -7.68 -2.47
N TRP A 94 3.30 -7.16 -2.97
CA TRP A 94 4.61 -7.68 -2.58
C TRP A 94 4.96 -7.33 -1.14
N HIS A 95 4.58 -6.14 -0.67
CA HIS A 95 4.83 -5.72 0.71
C HIS A 95 4.14 -6.64 1.72
N GLU A 96 2.87 -7.00 1.51
CA GLU A 96 2.15 -7.97 2.33
C GLU A 96 2.84 -9.35 2.33
N HIS A 97 3.24 -9.83 1.15
CA HIS A 97 3.93 -11.12 1.06
C HIS A 97 5.27 -11.13 1.80
N THR A 98 6.01 -10.01 1.79
CA THR A 98 7.26 -9.91 2.58
C THR A 98 7.00 -9.92 4.08
N GLN A 99 5.91 -9.33 4.53
CA GLN A 99 5.48 -9.39 5.93
C GLN A 99 5.12 -10.82 6.38
N HIS A 100 4.67 -11.66 5.47
CA HIS A 100 4.41 -13.08 5.69
C HIS A 100 5.62 -13.99 5.41
N GLY A 101 6.82 -13.40 5.31
CA GLY A 101 8.08 -14.13 5.23
C GLY A 101 8.55 -14.49 3.81
N LEU A 102 7.94 -13.93 2.76
CA LEU A 102 8.48 -14.07 1.42
C LEU A 102 9.85 -13.38 1.33
N SER A 103 10.88 -14.14 0.96
CA SER A 103 12.23 -13.58 0.81
C SER A 103 12.39 -12.79 -0.48
N LEU A 104 13.32 -11.82 -0.48
CA LEU A 104 13.68 -11.05 -1.68
C LEU A 104 14.09 -11.93 -2.87
N ALA A 105 14.77 -13.05 -2.64
CA ALA A 105 15.12 -13.99 -3.69
C ALA A 105 13.91 -14.72 -4.29
N GLN A 106 12.93 -15.08 -3.45
CA GLN A 106 11.67 -15.67 -3.93
C GLN A 106 10.85 -14.66 -4.74
N MET A 107 10.81 -13.40 -4.28
CA MET A 107 10.18 -12.31 -5.01
C MET A 107 10.88 -12.10 -6.38
N ALA A 108 12.21 -12.01 -6.39
CA ALA A 108 12.99 -11.90 -7.63
C ALA A 108 12.71 -13.06 -8.59
N GLN A 109 12.55 -14.29 -8.07
CA GLN A 109 12.16 -15.44 -8.91
C GLN A 109 10.78 -15.27 -9.53
N GLY A 110 9.82 -14.73 -8.77
CA GLY A 110 8.49 -14.40 -9.31
C GLY A 110 8.57 -13.41 -10.46
N PHE A 111 9.37 -12.35 -10.33
CA PHE A 111 9.60 -11.36 -11.39
C PHE A 111 10.26 -11.99 -12.63
N LEU A 112 11.30 -12.81 -12.43
CA LEU A 112 12.00 -13.49 -13.53
C LEU A 112 11.09 -14.44 -14.33
N ASN A 113 10.07 -15.00 -13.67
CA ASN A 113 9.09 -15.88 -14.30
C ASN A 113 7.93 -15.10 -14.95
N SER A 114 7.86 -13.78 -14.75
CA SER A 114 6.77 -12.98 -15.30
C SER A 114 6.83 -12.87 -16.83
N PRO A 115 5.68 -12.76 -17.51
CA PRO A 115 5.63 -12.46 -18.94
C PRO A 115 6.31 -11.13 -19.28
N GLU A 116 6.24 -10.14 -18.40
CA GLU A 116 6.86 -8.83 -18.57
C GLU A 116 8.39 -8.94 -18.64
N PHE A 117 9.01 -9.65 -17.69
CA PHE A 117 10.46 -9.89 -17.73
C PHE A 117 10.87 -10.70 -18.96
N THR A 118 10.14 -11.79 -19.24
CA THR A 118 10.45 -12.67 -20.36
C THR A 118 10.41 -11.93 -21.70
N SER A 119 9.42 -11.05 -21.87
CA SER A 119 9.26 -10.24 -23.09
C SER A 119 10.41 -9.23 -23.27
N ARG A 120 10.93 -8.64 -22.18
CA ARG A 120 11.97 -7.60 -22.23
C ARG A 120 13.37 -8.15 -22.17
N PHE A 121 13.61 -9.21 -21.39
CA PHE A 121 14.93 -9.66 -20.98
C PHE A 121 15.14 -11.17 -21.06
N GLY A 122 14.15 -11.94 -21.54
CA GLY A 122 14.18 -13.42 -21.53
C GLY A 122 15.36 -14.05 -22.29
N GLY A 123 15.98 -13.31 -23.21
CA GLY A 123 17.13 -13.77 -23.99
C GLY A 123 18.48 -13.24 -23.53
N LEU A 124 18.58 -12.52 -22.40
CA LEU A 124 19.86 -11.96 -21.94
C LEU A 124 20.88 -13.03 -21.55
N SER A 125 22.12 -12.89 -22.07
CA SER A 125 23.27 -13.62 -21.54
C SER A 125 23.55 -13.21 -20.08
N ASN A 126 24.31 -14.02 -19.35
CA ASN A 126 24.70 -13.67 -17.99
C ASN A 126 25.52 -12.38 -17.93
N GLU A 127 26.37 -12.14 -18.94
CA GLU A 127 27.15 -10.91 -19.03
C GLU A 127 26.26 -9.68 -19.21
N ALA A 128 25.30 -9.73 -20.13
CA ALA A 128 24.35 -8.66 -20.35
C ALA A 128 23.46 -8.43 -19.11
N LEU A 129 23.10 -9.49 -18.39
CA LEU A 129 22.37 -9.43 -17.13
C LEU A 129 23.17 -8.68 -16.05
N VAL A 130 24.42 -9.04 -15.84
CA VAL A 130 25.30 -8.38 -14.84
C VAL A 130 25.49 -6.91 -15.19
N LEU A 131 25.72 -6.57 -16.46
CA LEU A 131 25.80 -5.17 -16.93
C LEU A 131 24.52 -4.39 -16.57
N ASN A 132 23.37 -4.99 -16.82
CA ASN A 132 22.07 -4.37 -16.52
C ASN A 132 21.91 -4.15 -15.01
N LEU A 133 22.25 -5.15 -14.17
CA LEU A 133 22.18 -5.04 -12.72
C LEU A 133 23.04 -3.89 -12.17
N TYR A 134 24.28 -3.76 -12.61
CA TYR A 134 25.14 -2.65 -12.21
C TYR A 134 24.54 -1.30 -12.60
N ARG A 135 23.98 -1.20 -13.81
CA ARG A 135 23.42 0.05 -14.30
C ARG A 135 22.14 0.43 -13.56
N GLU A 136 21.19 -0.50 -13.45
CA GLU A 136 19.86 -0.22 -12.90
C GLU A 136 19.89 -0.15 -11.36
N ALA A 137 20.51 -1.10 -10.68
CA ALA A 137 20.55 -1.11 -9.22
C ALA A 137 21.56 -0.10 -8.65
N LEU A 138 22.75 0.02 -9.26
CA LEU A 138 23.85 0.80 -8.69
C LEU A 138 24.14 2.10 -9.45
N GLY A 139 23.57 2.31 -10.63
CA GLY A 139 23.74 3.53 -11.43
C GLY A 139 25.12 3.67 -12.06
N ARG A 140 25.90 2.60 -12.18
CA ARG A 140 27.26 2.61 -12.74
C ARG A 140 27.56 1.35 -13.55
N ALA A 141 28.64 1.38 -14.31
CA ALA A 141 29.18 0.17 -14.95
C ALA A 141 29.97 -0.67 -13.91
N PRO A 142 30.00 -2.00 -14.09
CA PRO A 142 30.95 -2.85 -13.35
C PRO A 142 32.37 -2.53 -13.77
N ASP A 143 33.33 -2.64 -12.84
CA ASP A 143 34.71 -2.79 -13.18
C ASP A 143 35.01 -4.24 -13.62
N ALA A 144 36.21 -4.49 -14.14
CA ALA A 144 36.60 -5.81 -14.66
C ALA A 144 36.54 -6.90 -13.57
N GLN A 145 36.90 -6.56 -12.33
CA GLN A 145 36.88 -7.49 -11.20
C GLN A 145 35.46 -7.82 -10.77
N GLY A 146 34.61 -6.80 -10.64
CA GLY A 146 33.17 -6.97 -10.29
C GLY A 146 32.45 -7.81 -11.33
N MET A 147 32.68 -7.55 -12.63
CA MET A 147 32.11 -8.36 -13.71
C MET A 147 32.53 -9.82 -13.58
N ALA A 148 33.85 -10.07 -13.47
CA ALA A 148 34.39 -11.42 -13.36
C ALA A 148 33.85 -12.17 -12.13
N PHE A 149 33.76 -11.50 -10.99
CA PHE A 149 33.21 -12.07 -9.74
C PHE A 149 31.76 -12.53 -9.90
N GLN A 150 30.88 -11.70 -10.49
CA GLN A 150 29.49 -12.06 -10.65
C GLN A 150 29.27 -13.18 -11.67
N LEU A 151 30.06 -13.18 -12.76
CA LEU A 151 29.99 -14.24 -13.76
C LEU A 151 30.50 -15.58 -13.20
N ASP A 152 31.57 -15.56 -12.42
CA ASP A 152 32.08 -16.72 -11.72
C ASP A 152 31.06 -17.30 -10.75
N ALA A 153 30.42 -16.45 -9.94
CA ALA A 153 29.34 -16.87 -9.03
C ALA A 153 28.16 -17.55 -9.76
N LEU A 154 27.73 -17.00 -10.90
CA LEU A 154 26.69 -17.62 -11.74
C LEU A 154 27.15 -18.98 -12.33
N GLN A 155 28.40 -19.09 -12.73
CA GLN A 155 28.97 -20.37 -13.23
C GLN A 155 29.05 -21.44 -12.12
N HIS A 156 29.25 -21.02 -10.87
CA HIS A 156 29.31 -21.90 -9.70
C HIS A 156 27.98 -22.12 -9.01
N GLY A 157 26.86 -21.77 -9.67
CA GLY A 157 25.52 -22.18 -9.26
C GLY A 157 24.71 -21.11 -8.51
N LEU A 158 25.21 -19.86 -8.41
CA LEU A 158 24.35 -18.78 -7.94
C LEU A 158 23.19 -18.60 -8.93
N SER A 159 21.95 -18.64 -8.44
CA SER A 159 20.80 -18.41 -9.30
C SER A 159 20.68 -16.92 -9.71
N ARG A 160 20.06 -16.65 -10.87
CA ARG A 160 19.75 -15.27 -11.28
C ARG A 160 18.90 -14.55 -10.24
N ALA A 161 17.93 -15.21 -9.65
CA ALA A 161 17.08 -14.64 -8.60
C ALA A 161 17.89 -14.20 -7.39
N GLN A 162 18.82 -15.04 -6.93
CA GLN A 162 19.71 -14.71 -5.82
C GLN A 162 20.66 -13.55 -6.19
N LEU A 163 21.13 -13.51 -7.43
CA LEU A 163 21.96 -12.41 -7.92
C LEU A 163 21.19 -11.09 -7.87
N PHE A 164 19.96 -11.04 -8.36
CA PHE A 164 19.09 -9.86 -8.26
C PHE A 164 18.87 -9.43 -6.81
N ALA A 165 18.54 -10.39 -5.94
CA ALA A 165 18.35 -10.12 -4.52
C ALA A 165 19.59 -9.51 -3.87
N ASN A 166 20.78 -10.04 -4.17
CA ASN A 166 22.05 -9.54 -3.63
C ASN A 166 22.32 -8.09 -4.07
N PHE A 167 22.05 -7.75 -5.33
CA PHE A 167 22.21 -6.37 -5.82
C PHE A 167 21.21 -5.41 -5.17
N VAL A 168 19.93 -5.79 -5.13
CA VAL A 168 18.84 -4.98 -4.55
C VAL A 168 19.06 -4.75 -3.05
N ALA A 169 19.53 -5.76 -2.30
CA ALA A 169 19.80 -5.66 -0.87
C ALA A 169 21.13 -4.99 -0.53
N SER A 170 21.95 -4.66 -1.52
CA SER A 170 23.27 -4.08 -1.25
C SER A 170 23.18 -2.69 -0.60
N PRO A 171 24.12 -2.34 0.30
CA PRO A 171 24.17 -1.00 0.89
C PRO A 171 24.28 0.12 -0.17
N GLU A 172 24.98 -0.12 -1.27
CA GLU A 172 25.13 0.83 -2.38
C GLU A 172 23.76 1.11 -3.05
N ALA A 173 22.97 0.05 -3.30
CA ALA A 173 21.62 0.21 -3.86
C ALA A 173 20.69 0.91 -2.88
N ALA A 174 20.78 0.63 -1.57
CA ALA A 174 20.00 1.30 -0.56
C ALA A 174 20.30 2.80 -0.46
N GLN A 175 21.57 3.18 -0.46
CA GLN A 175 21.99 4.60 -0.48
C GLN A 175 21.50 5.31 -1.75
N ARG A 176 21.62 4.65 -2.91
CA ARG A 176 21.09 5.20 -4.16
C ARG A 176 19.57 5.42 -4.10
N PHE A 177 18.85 4.48 -3.51
CA PHE A 177 17.40 4.60 -3.32
C PHE A 177 17.05 5.86 -2.50
N GLU A 178 17.71 6.10 -1.36
CA GLU A 178 17.47 7.27 -0.51
C GLU A 178 17.70 8.59 -1.24
N VAL A 179 18.69 8.62 -2.14
CA VAL A 179 18.95 9.80 -3.00
C VAL A 179 17.86 9.99 -4.06
N LEU A 180 17.36 8.91 -4.64
CA LEU A 180 16.33 8.97 -5.70
C LEU A 180 14.92 9.18 -5.14
N HIS A 181 14.66 8.75 -3.90
CA HIS A 181 13.38 8.85 -3.22
C HIS A 181 13.48 9.67 -1.91
N PRO A 182 13.86 10.96 -1.98
CA PRO A 182 14.07 11.80 -0.80
C PRO A 182 12.79 12.00 0.03
N HIS A 183 11.63 11.79 -0.59
CA HIS A 183 10.31 11.89 0.08
C HIS A 183 9.78 10.53 0.58
N GLY A 184 10.61 9.48 0.49
CA GLY A 184 10.21 8.13 0.83
C GLY A 184 9.26 7.49 -0.19
N VAL A 185 8.74 6.33 0.17
CA VAL A 185 7.76 5.58 -0.63
C VAL A 185 6.49 5.39 0.19
N TRP A 186 5.37 5.80 -0.37
CA TRP A 186 4.06 5.56 0.23
C TRP A 186 3.65 4.09 0.03
N VAL A 187 3.37 3.43 1.14
CA VAL A 187 2.81 2.07 1.16
C VAL A 187 1.43 2.15 1.78
N ARG A 188 0.43 1.89 0.97
CA ARG A 188 -0.96 1.85 1.40
C ARG A 188 -1.19 0.63 2.31
N ASP A 189 -2.02 0.83 3.33
CA ASP A 189 -2.50 -0.24 4.20
C ASP A 189 -3.71 -0.93 3.55
N ALA A 190 -3.65 -2.24 3.38
CA ALA A 190 -4.70 -2.99 2.70
C ALA A 190 -5.97 -3.09 3.54
N GLU A 191 -5.85 -3.30 4.85
CA GLU A 191 -6.98 -3.34 5.78
C GLU A 191 -7.66 -1.98 5.85
N ALA A 192 -6.89 -0.89 5.92
CA ALA A 192 -7.45 0.46 5.89
C ALA A 192 -8.20 0.75 4.59
N THR A 193 -7.70 0.24 3.46
CA THR A 193 -8.40 0.34 2.18
C THR A 193 -9.76 -0.37 2.24
N GLN A 194 -9.79 -1.59 2.77
CA GLN A 194 -11.04 -2.35 2.93
C GLN A 194 -12.03 -1.64 3.86
N VAL A 195 -11.52 -1.05 4.96
CA VAL A 195 -12.34 -0.22 5.86
C VAL A 195 -12.94 0.97 5.11
N ALA A 196 -12.13 1.70 4.35
CA ALA A 196 -12.59 2.86 3.58
C ALA A 196 -13.64 2.47 2.54
N MET A 197 -13.42 1.38 1.79
CA MET A 197 -14.38 0.86 0.82
C MET A 197 -15.71 0.45 1.46
N ALA A 198 -15.68 -0.17 2.64
CA ALA A 198 -16.91 -0.53 3.36
C ALA A 198 -17.68 0.70 3.81
N TYR A 199 -17.00 1.76 4.28
CA TYR A 199 -17.63 3.02 4.65
C TYR A 199 -18.23 3.73 3.44
N ASP A 200 -17.51 3.77 2.33
CA ASP A 200 -17.97 4.34 1.07
C ASP A 200 -19.24 3.63 0.59
N ALA A 201 -19.21 2.30 0.52
CA ALA A 201 -20.36 1.50 0.10
C ALA A 201 -21.62 1.70 0.97
N VAL A 202 -21.44 1.89 2.27
CA VAL A 202 -22.55 1.94 3.23
C VAL A 202 -22.99 3.37 3.53
N PHE A 203 -22.03 4.28 3.65
CA PHE A 203 -22.29 5.65 4.11
C PHE A 203 -22.05 6.72 3.05
N ASP A 204 -21.52 6.33 1.88
CA ASP A 204 -21.13 7.27 0.83
C ASP A 204 -20.21 8.38 1.39
N ARG A 205 -19.29 7.99 2.21
CA ARG A 205 -18.28 8.84 2.83
C ARG A 205 -17.11 8.02 3.39
N ALA A 206 -16.04 8.72 3.61
CA ALA A 206 -14.91 8.22 4.34
C ALA A 206 -15.17 7.93 5.82
N PRO A 207 -14.48 6.96 6.44
CA PRO A 207 -14.42 6.84 7.89
C PRO A 207 -13.71 8.07 8.49
N ASP A 208 -14.17 8.51 9.67
CA ASP A 208 -13.35 9.44 10.45
C ASP A 208 -12.05 8.74 10.94
N PRO A 209 -11.00 9.50 11.29
CA PRO A 209 -9.70 8.93 11.67
C PRO A 209 -9.76 7.94 12.84
N THR A 210 -10.67 8.16 13.78
CA THR A 210 -10.88 7.28 14.94
C THR A 210 -11.50 5.96 14.49
N GLY A 211 -12.54 6.03 13.64
CA GLY A 211 -13.18 4.87 13.03
C GLY A 211 -12.21 4.07 12.16
N MET A 212 -11.41 4.75 11.32
CA MET A 212 -10.37 4.12 10.51
C MET A 212 -9.40 3.33 11.40
N ALA A 213 -8.77 4.00 12.37
CA ALA A 213 -7.80 3.38 13.26
C ALA A 213 -8.39 2.23 14.07
N PHE A 214 -9.64 2.35 14.53
CA PHE A 214 -10.32 1.31 15.30
C PHE A 214 -10.53 0.03 14.47
N TRP A 215 -11.11 0.17 13.28
CA TRP A 215 -11.42 -0.99 12.45
C TRP A 215 -10.16 -1.63 11.86
N THR A 216 -9.21 -0.84 11.37
CA THR A 216 -7.93 -1.34 10.85
C THR A 216 -7.18 -2.12 11.94
N ALA A 217 -7.13 -1.62 13.17
CA ALA A 217 -6.47 -2.34 14.27
C ALA A 217 -7.14 -3.70 14.57
N LYS A 218 -8.47 -3.79 14.50
CA LYS A 218 -9.21 -5.03 14.73
C LYS A 218 -9.02 -6.07 13.62
N LEU A 219 -8.96 -5.61 12.37
CA LEU A 219 -8.65 -6.47 11.23
C LEU A 219 -7.21 -6.98 11.30
N ALA A 220 -6.23 -6.08 11.49
CA ALA A 220 -4.82 -6.42 11.57
C ALA A 220 -4.47 -7.36 12.74
N SER A 221 -5.19 -7.26 13.86
CA SER A 221 -5.01 -8.18 15.01
C SER A 221 -5.71 -9.54 14.83
N GLY A 222 -6.57 -9.69 13.82
CA GLY A 222 -7.42 -10.86 13.63
C GLY A 222 -8.55 -10.99 14.67
N GLU A 223 -8.82 -9.93 15.46
CA GLU A 223 -9.97 -9.91 16.38
C GLU A 223 -11.29 -9.96 15.63
N LEU A 224 -11.35 -9.32 14.47
CA LEU A 224 -12.45 -9.37 13.52
C LEU A 224 -11.93 -9.74 12.12
N ASP A 225 -12.75 -10.46 11.39
CA ASP A 225 -12.67 -10.53 9.94
C ASP A 225 -13.49 -9.40 9.29
N MET A 226 -13.43 -9.29 7.97
CA MET A 226 -14.20 -8.29 7.22
C MET A 226 -15.70 -8.37 7.48
N ARG A 227 -16.26 -9.58 7.57
CA ARG A 227 -17.69 -9.76 7.87
C ARG A 227 -18.02 -9.22 9.26
N GLY A 228 -17.19 -9.50 10.26
CA GLY A 228 -17.34 -9.00 11.63
C GLY A 228 -17.26 -7.46 11.69
N MET A 229 -16.37 -6.86 10.91
CA MET A 229 -16.27 -5.40 10.78
C MET A 229 -17.54 -4.81 10.15
N VAL A 230 -17.99 -5.32 9.00
CA VAL A 230 -19.21 -4.86 8.33
C VAL A 230 -20.43 -5.05 9.22
N ALA A 231 -20.52 -6.16 9.96
CA ALA A 231 -21.56 -6.39 10.95
C ALA A 231 -21.52 -5.33 12.07
N GLY A 232 -20.33 -4.96 12.55
CA GLY A 232 -20.15 -3.89 13.52
C GLY A 232 -20.62 -2.53 12.99
N ILE A 233 -20.31 -2.21 11.74
CA ILE A 233 -20.79 -0.99 11.06
C ILE A 233 -22.32 -1.04 10.92
N ALA A 234 -22.88 -2.17 10.49
CA ALA A 234 -24.32 -2.35 10.31
C ALA A 234 -25.13 -2.24 11.62
N ASN A 235 -24.49 -2.48 12.76
CA ASN A 235 -25.08 -2.30 14.08
C ASN A 235 -24.99 -0.85 14.59
N SER A 236 -24.33 0.05 13.87
CA SER A 236 -24.24 1.46 14.28
C SER A 236 -25.56 2.18 14.15
N ALA A 237 -25.80 3.20 15.00
CA ALA A 237 -26.99 4.03 14.92
C ALA A 237 -27.09 4.76 13.57
N GLU A 238 -25.96 5.14 12.97
CA GLU A 238 -25.88 5.80 11.67
C GLU A 238 -26.40 4.88 10.56
N PHE A 239 -25.91 3.63 10.51
CA PHE A 239 -26.37 2.64 9.54
C PHE A 239 -27.87 2.37 9.68
N GLN A 240 -28.31 2.11 10.90
CA GLN A 240 -29.72 1.82 11.17
C GLN A 240 -30.65 2.99 10.79
N ALA A 241 -30.21 4.22 11.01
CA ALA A 241 -30.97 5.39 10.60
C ALA A 241 -31.00 5.58 9.08
N ARG A 242 -29.88 5.32 8.39
CA ARG A 242 -29.76 5.50 6.92
C ARG A 242 -30.61 4.49 6.15
N HIS A 243 -30.62 3.24 6.58
CA HIS A 243 -31.30 2.13 5.91
C HIS A 243 -32.64 1.76 6.55
N ALA A 244 -33.20 2.63 7.44
CA ALA A 244 -34.45 2.37 8.10
C ALA A 244 -35.61 2.31 7.10
N GLY A 245 -36.34 1.19 7.10
CA GLY A 245 -37.52 1.00 6.26
C GLY A 245 -37.24 0.68 4.79
N GLU A 246 -35.99 0.58 4.36
CA GLU A 246 -35.65 0.11 3.01
C GLU A 246 -36.06 -1.34 2.80
N THR A 247 -36.72 -1.59 1.66
CA THR A 247 -36.90 -2.94 1.13
C THR A 247 -35.55 -3.52 0.69
N ASP A 248 -35.43 -4.83 0.50
CA ASP A 248 -34.19 -5.44 0.02
C ASP A 248 -33.78 -4.93 -1.35
N ALA A 249 -34.73 -4.60 -2.22
CA ALA A 249 -34.46 -4.01 -3.52
C ALA A 249 -33.87 -2.58 -3.40
N GLU A 250 -34.43 -1.75 -2.52
CA GLU A 250 -33.91 -0.40 -2.25
C GLU A 250 -32.54 -0.45 -1.62
N TYR A 251 -32.33 -1.37 -0.67
CA TYR A 251 -31.04 -1.59 -0.02
C TYR A 251 -29.96 -2.01 -1.02
N VAL A 252 -30.20 -3.04 -1.85
CA VAL A 252 -29.26 -3.46 -2.89
C VAL A 252 -28.95 -2.31 -3.85
N ALA A 253 -29.98 -1.56 -4.28
CA ALA A 253 -29.78 -0.42 -5.17
C ALA A 253 -28.96 0.71 -4.49
N SER A 254 -29.16 0.93 -3.18
CA SER A 254 -28.34 1.92 -2.45
C SER A 254 -26.87 1.54 -2.39
N ILE A 255 -26.54 0.27 -2.12
CA ILE A 255 -25.16 -0.22 -2.13
C ILE A 255 -24.53 -0.13 -3.53
N TYR A 256 -25.29 -0.46 -4.60
CA TYR A 256 -24.78 -0.30 -5.97
C TYR A 256 -24.45 1.15 -6.32
N ARG A 257 -25.29 2.10 -5.90
CA ARG A 257 -25.05 3.53 -6.15
C ARG A 257 -23.85 4.06 -5.40
N SER A 258 -23.73 3.73 -4.10
CA SER A 258 -22.60 4.19 -3.29
C SER A 258 -21.28 3.53 -3.73
N ALA A 259 -21.24 2.19 -3.85
CA ALA A 259 -20.01 1.47 -4.10
C ALA A 259 -19.58 1.46 -5.57
N LEU A 260 -20.53 1.38 -6.51
CA LEU A 260 -20.25 1.17 -7.94
C LEU A 260 -20.71 2.33 -8.82
N GLU A 261 -21.23 3.41 -8.20
CA GLU A 261 -21.72 4.63 -8.87
C GLU A 261 -22.66 4.37 -10.05
N ARG A 262 -23.41 3.29 -9.97
CA ARG A 262 -24.37 2.87 -11.00
C ARG A 262 -25.59 2.20 -10.39
N GLU A 263 -26.68 2.18 -11.14
CA GLU A 263 -27.83 1.36 -10.78
C GLU A 263 -27.55 -0.13 -11.10
N PRO A 264 -28.09 -1.06 -10.31
CA PRO A 264 -28.04 -2.46 -10.65
C PRO A 264 -28.86 -2.75 -11.92
N GLU A 265 -28.37 -3.60 -12.79
CA GLU A 265 -29.18 -4.13 -13.89
C GLU A 265 -30.36 -4.93 -13.34
N ALA A 266 -31.49 -4.95 -14.07
CA ALA A 266 -32.70 -5.62 -13.62
C ALA A 266 -32.48 -7.11 -13.24
N GLY A 267 -31.63 -7.82 -13.99
CA GLY A 267 -31.23 -9.19 -13.69
C GLY A 267 -30.40 -9.32 -12.43
N GLY A 268 -29.44 -8.41 -12.25
CA GLY A 268 -28.58 -8.33 -11.05
C GLY A 268 -29.38 -7.99 -9.80
N LEU A 269 -30.25 -6.98 -9.88
CA LEU A 269 -31.11 -6.63 -8.75
C LEU A 269 -31.99 -7.82 -8.32
N LYS A 270 -32.65 -8.46 -9.31
CA LYS A 270 -33.47 -9.63 -9.02
C LYS A 270 -32.66 -10.77 -8.38
N PHE A 271 -31.46 -11.03 -8.84
CA PHE A 271 -30.58 -12.06 -8.27
C PHE A 271 -30.30 -11.81 -6.78
N TRP A 272 -29.92 -10.60 -6.40
CA TRP A 272 -29.63 -10.25 -5.01
C TRP A 272 -30.88 -10.31 -4.13
N VAL A 273 -32.01 -9.78 -4.61
CA VAL A 273 -33.29 -9.80 -3.87
C VAL A 273 -33.76 -11.24 -3.64
N ASP A 274 -33.64 -12.10 -4.65
CA ASP A 274 -34.02 -13.52 -4.51
C ASP A 274 -33.16 -14.24 -3.45
N LEU A 275 -31.83 -13.97 -3.38
CA LEU A 275 -30.94 -14.53 -2.37
C LEU A 275 -31.26 -14.04 -0.95
N LEU A 276 -31.58 -12.77 -0.79
CA LEU A 276 -32.02 -12.19 0.47
C LEU A 276 -33.38 -12.77 0.92
N ALA A 277 -34.35 -12.87 0.02
CA ALA A 277 -35.66 -13.44 0.30
C ALA A 277 -35.61 -14.92 0.67
N GLN A 278 -34.65 -15.67 0.12
CA GLN A 278 -34.42 -17.08 0.44
C GLN A 278 -33.56 -17.28 1.70
N HIS A 279 -33.11 -16.19 2.35
CA HIS A 279 -32.15 -16.21 3.47
C HIS A 279 -30.84 -16.96 3.15
N THR A 280 -30.47 -17.06 1.87
CA THR A 280 -29.17 -17.60 1.43
C THR A 280 -28.05 -16.62 1.75
N LEU A 281 -28.33 -15.32 1.62
CA LEU A 281 -27.48 -14.20 2.03
C LEU A 281 -28.26 -13.29 2.98
N ASP A 282 -27.54 -12.53 3.78
CA ASP A 282 -28.08 -11.39 4.52
C ASP A 282 -27.58 -10.05 3.95
N ARG A 283 -28.04 -8.93 4.50
CA ARG A 283 -27.64 -7.58 4.05
C ARG A 283 -26.15 -7.29 4.25
N ILE A 284 -25.50 -7.95 5.22
CA ILE A 284 -24.05 -7.85 5.43
C ILE A 284 -23.30 -8.51 4.26
N ASP A 285 -23.79 -9.67 3.80
CA ASP A 285 -23.21 -10.36 2.64
C ASP A 285 -23.31 -9.50 1.37
N VAL A 286 -24.36 -8.73 1.19
CA VAL A 286 -24.50 -7.80 0.06
C VAL A 286 -23.40 -6.73 0.11
N VAL A 287 -23.13 -6.12 1.28
CA VAL A 287 -22.03 -5.16 1.43
C VAL A 287 -20.69 -5.85 1.15
N MET A 288 -20.48 -7.06 1.66
CA MET A 288 -19.23 -7.80 1.45
C MET A 288 -18.99 -8.11 -0.03
N LEU A 289 -20.02 -8.53 -0.75
CA LEU A 289 -19.89 -9.03 -2.12
C LEU A 289 -19.94 -7.93 -3.19
N ILE A 290 -20.52 -6.78 -2.87
CA ILE A 290 -20.61 -5.63 -3.78
C ILE A 290 -19.68 -4.52 -3.30
N GLY A 291 -19.82 -4.08 -2.05
CA GLY A 291 -19.15 -2.92 -1.47
C GLY A 291 -17.69 -3.12 -1.09
N VAL A 292 -17.15 -4.36 -1.19
CA VAL A 292 -15.72 -4.66 -1.01
C VAL A 292 -15.24 -5.58 -2.15
N SER A 293 -15.85 -5.45 -3.32
CA SER A 293 -15.50 -6.22 -4.51
C SER A 293 -14.27 -5.65 -5.23
N GLU A 294 -13.66 -6.46 -6.10
CA GLU A 294 -12.59 -5.98 -6.98
C GLU A 294 -13.08 -4.89 -7.97
N GLU A 295 -14.37 -4.93 -8.37
CA GLU A 295 -14.98 -3.88 -9.20
C GLU A 295 -15.00 -2.55 -8.44
N GLN A 296 -15.49 -2.56 -7.19
CA GLN A 296 -15.50 -1.36 -6.34
C GLN A 296 -14.09 -0.89 -6.03
N LYS A 297 -13.16 -1.80 -5.71
CA LYS A 297 -11.77 -1.47 -5.45
C LYS A 297 -11.14 -0.73 -6.64
N ALA A 298 -11.36 -1.22 -7.86
CA ALA A 298 -10.83 -0.58 -9.06
C ALA A 298 -11.41 0.84 -9.27
N GLN A 299 -12.66 1.08 -8.92
CA GLN A 299 -13.29 2.40 -8.97
C GLN A 299 -12.81 3.29 -7.84
N PHE A 300 -12.83 2.80 -6.60
CA PHE A 300 -12.41 3.52 -5.41
C PHE A 300 -10.98 4.07 -5.53
N LEU A 301 -10.06 3.30 -6.14
CA LEU A 301 -8.68 3.71 -6.37
C LEU A 301 -8.52 4.76 -7.50
N GLN A 302 -9.54 4.95 -8.34
CA GLN A 302 -9.53 5.96 -9.42
C GLN A 302 -10.25 7.26 -9.04
N HIS A 303 -10.92 7.30 -7.89
CA HIS A 303 -11.69 8.45 -7.45
C HIS A 303 -10.85 9.46 -6.63
N PRO A 304 -11.13 10.79 -6.77
CA PRO A 304 -10.49 11.82 -5.94
C PRO A 304 -10.70 11.61 -4.43
N HIS A 305 -11.78 10.97 -4.04
CA HIS A 305 -12.02 10.57 -2.64
C HIS A 305 -11.15 9.40 -2.21
N GLY A 306 -10.85 8.46 -3.11
CA GLY A 306 -9.86 7.41 -2.92
C GLY A 306 -8.44 7.98 -2.83
N ASP A 307 -8.09 8.94 -3.70
CA ASP A 307 -6.77 9.58 -3.70
C ASP A 307 -6.54 10.44 -2.45
N ALA A 308 -7.55 11.12 -1.91
CA ALA A 308 -7.45 11.83 -0.64
C ALA A 308 -7.21 10.90 0.56
N PHE A 309 -7.60 9.61 0.42
CA PHE A 309 -7.34 8.54 1.38
C PHE A 309 -6.03 7.80 1.16
N LEU A 310 -5.52 7.83 -0.07
CA LEU A 310 -4.41 6.98 -0.50
C LEU A 310 -3.11 7.74 -0.76
N GLY A 311 -3.09 9.03 -0.49
CA GLY A 311 -1.90 9.89 -0.50
C GLY A 311 -1.73 10.68 -1.76
#